data_bf31ebfd4d1fabef8d9c50438946237c
#
_entry.id   bf31ebfd4d1fabef8d9c50438946237c
#
_cell.length_a   1.000
_cell.length_b   1.000
_cell.length_c   1.000
_cell.angle_alpha   90.00
_cell.angle_beta   90.00
_cell.angle_gamma   90.00
#
_symmetry.space_group_name_H-M   'P 1'
#
loop_
_entity.id
_entity.type
_entity.pdbx_description
1 polymer ?
#
loop_
_entity_poly.entity_id
_entity_poly.type
_entity_poly.pdbx_seq_one_letter_code
_entity_poly.pdbx_strand_id
1 'polypeptide(L)'
;MRNAADEFNVEEVNDVFYILIPSRFPPVPLYHRIAGGFDDEIAAVAELHNPRVKEKQRLLGQAGVNVDETSPRFQNWNHAPFAYSNPEGSWFFGPLIRCLEMSQDKQTALAVSVTKRERFLLRTTETPIGLDMRMLSRRVHGSFLDARGLS
;
A
#
# COMPACT_ATOMS: atom_id res chain seq x y z
N MET A 1 19.61 -22.94 -18.75
CA MET A 1 18.42 -22.35 -18.09
C MET A 1 18.38 -20.90 -18.51
N ARG A 2 17.39 -20.49 -19.31
CA ARG A 2 17.16 -19.05 -19.61
C ARG A 2 16.74 -18.38 -18.31
N ASN A 3 17.35 -17.26 -18.03
CA ASN A 3 17.01 -16.46 -16.85
C ASN A 3 15.64 -15.84 -17.11
N ALA A 4 14.67 -16.04 -16.23
CA ALA A 4 13.33 -15.46 -16.40
C ALA A 4 13.36 -13.92 -16.53
N ALA A 5 14.43 -13.28 -16.08
CA ALA A 5 14.64 -11.84 -16.22
C ALA A 5 14.93 -11.39 -17.67
N ASP A 6 15.31 -12.29 -18.57
CA ASP A 6 15.61 -11.95 -19.97
C ASP A 6 14.35 -11.79 -20.85
N GLU A 7 13.17 -12.11 -20.33
CA GLU A 7 11.90 -12.04 -21.05
C GLU A 7 11.12 -10.73 -20.79
N PHE A 8 11.53 -9.91 -19.83
CA PHE A 8 10.85 -8.69 -19.46
C PHE A 8 11.57 -7.45 -19.99
N ASN A 9 10.82 -6.53 -20.56
CA ASN A 9 11.32 -5.20 -20.82
C ASN A 9 11.49 -4.43 -19.50
N VAL A 10 12.57 -3.68 -19.41
CA VAL A 10 12.79 -2.75 -18.28
C VAL A 10 12.25 -1.38 -18.68
N GLU A 11 11.38 -0.82 -17.87
CA GLU A 11 10.82 0.51 -18.05
C GLU A 11 11.28 1.43 -16.92
N GLU A 12 11.83 2.60 -17.29
CA GLU A 12 12.14 3.65 -16.33
C GLU A 12 10.86 4.42 -16.01
N VAL A 13 10.44 4.35 -14.76
CA VAL A 13 9.26 5.05 -14.25
C VAL A 13 9.70 6.23 -13.41
N ASN A 14 9.10 7.39 -13.65
CA ASN A 14 9.25 8.57 -12.79
C ASN A 14 7.97 9.39 -12.87
N ASP A 15 6.91 8.92 -12.21
CA ASP A 15 5.59 9.51 -12.30
C ASP A 15 4.86 9.48 -10.95
N VAL A 16 3.72 10.16 -10.89
CA VAL A 16 2.85 10.21 -9.71
C VAL A 16 1.71 9.22 -9.88
N PHE A 17 1.59 8.32 -8.92
CA PHE A 17 0.53 7.32 -8.86
C PHE A 17 -0.45 7.62 -7.74
N TYR A 18 -1.67 7.12 -7.87
CA TYR A 18 -2.80 7.37 -6.99
C TYR A 18 -3.38 6.05 -6.47
N ILE A 19 -3.82 6.10 -5.21
CA ILE A 19 -4.54 5.00 -4.55
C ILE A 19 -5.65 5.58 -3.67
N LEU A 20 -6.79 4.87 -3.60
CA LEU A 20 -7.85 5.18 -2.63
C LEU A 20 -7.82 4.18 -1.48
N ILE A 21 -7.84 4.72 -0.27
CA ILE A 21 -7.95 3.93 0.95
C ILE A 21 -9.21 4.32 1.73
N PRO A 22 -9.89 3.38 2.42
CA PRO A 22 -10.94 3.71 3.37
C PRO A 22 -10.34 4.52 4.51
N SER A 23 -10.78 5.76 4.66
CA SER A 23 -10.30 6.62 5.74
C SER A 23 -11.23 7.80 5.92
N ARG A 24 -12.01 7.77 6.97
CA ARG A 24 -12.93 8.86 7.33
C ARG A 24 -12.19 10.08 7.87
N PHE A 25 -11.14 9.86 8.63
CA PHE A 25 -10.43 10.92 9.33
C PHE A 25 -9.02 11.16 8.79
N PRO A 26 -8.52 12.41 8.85
CA PRO A 26 -7.12 12.67 8.60
C PRO A 26 -6.25 11.86 9.56
N PRO A 27 -5.07 11.41 9.11
CA PRO A 27 -4.12 10.77 10.00
C PRO A 27 -3.75 11.78 11.09
N VAL A 28 -3.90 11.34 12.33
CA VAL A 28 -3.51 12.09 13.52
C VAL A 28 -2.45 11.29 14.26
N PRO A 29 -1.51 11.93 14.96
CA PRO A 29 -0.64 11.27 15.89
C PRO A 29 -1.51 10.56 16.95
N LEU A 30 -1.55 9.23 16.87
CA LEU A 30 -2.51 8.44 17.64
C LEU A 30 -2.31 8.62 19.16
N TYR A 31 -1.06 8.79 19.56
CA TYR A 31 -0.65 8.81 20.96
C TYR A 31 -0.55 10.19 21.57
N HIS A 32 -0.51 11.25 20.77
CA HIS A 32 -0.32 12.64 21.24
C HIS A 32 -1.35 13.08 22.30
N ARG A 33 -2.57 12.57 22.23
CA ARG A 33 -3.66 12.95 23.16
C ARG A 33 -3.62 12.17 24.48
N ILE A 34 -2.94 11.03 24.54
CA ILE A 34 -2.93 10.12 25.69
C ILE A 34 -1.54 9.95 26.31
N ALA A 35 -0.51 10.36 25.64
CA ALA A 35 0.87 10.06 26.00
C ALA A 35 1.45 11.03 27.04
N GLY A 36 0.84 12.18 27.28
CA GLY A 36 1.34 13.12 28.29
C GLY A 36 2.79 13.57 28.11
N GLY A 37 3.29 13.54 26.87
CA GLY A 37 4.69 13.85 26.53
C GLY A 37 5.58 12.63 26.29
N PHE A 38 5.05 11.40 26.44
CA PHE A 38 5.77 10.15 26.19
C PHE A 38 5.33 9.48 24.87
N ASP A 39 5.07 10.31 23.86
CA ASP A 39 4.56 9.87 22.55
C ASP A 39 5.49 8.87 21.87
N ASP A 40 6.80 9.12 21.93
CA ASP A 40 7.80 8.30 21.24
C ASP A 40 7.97 6.94 21.94
N GLU A 41 7.94 6.89 23.26
CA GLU A 41 8.02 5.65 24.03
C GLU A 41 6.79 4.76 23.81
N ILE A 42 5.59 5.37 23.79
CA ILE A 42 4.36 4.63 23.52
C ILE A 42 4.34 4.15 22.06
N ALA A 43 4.78 4.98 21.12
CA ALA A 43 4.93 4.58 19.74
C ALA A 43 5.89 3.40 19.59
N ALA A 44 7.06 3.46 20.24
CA ALA A 44 8.05 2.39 20.19
C ALA A 44 7.50 1.06 20.74
N VAL A 45 6.77 1.09 21.86
CA VAL A 45 6.13 -0.12 22.42
C VAL A 45 5.05 -0.67 21.49
N ALA A 46 4.21 0.21 20.91
CA ALA A 46 3.19 -0.20 19.95
C ALA A 46 3.79 -0.78 18.68
N GLU A 47 4.92 -0.25 18.22
CA GLU A 47 5.64 -0.73 17.05
C GLU A 47 6.22 -2.13 17.22
N LEU A 48 6.63 -2.53 18.43
CA LEU A 48 7.13 -3.88 18.70
C LEU A 48 6.15 -4.99 18.29
N HIS A 49 4.84 -4.71 18.39
CA HIS A 49 3.79 -5.66 18.08
C HIS A 49 3.12 -5.39 16.71
N ASN A 50 3.55 -4.35 15.99
CA ASN A 50 2.96 -3.98 14.71
C ASN A 50 3.58 -4.78 13.55
N PRO A 51 2.82 -5.67 12.89
CA PRO A 51 3.34 -6.47 11.78
C PRO A 51 3.83 -5.61 10.58
N ARG A 52 3.34 -4.37 10.47
CA ARG A 52 3.79 -3.44 9.42
C ARG A 52 5.24 -3.02 9.61
N VAL A 53 5.70 -2.86 10.84
CA VAL A 53 7.08 -2.49 11.13
C VAL A 53 8.03 -3.62 10.75
N LYS A 54 7.69 -4.85 11.11
CA LYS A 54 8.45 -6.05 10.72
C LYS A 54 8.54 -6.19 9.21
N GLU A 55 7.43 -5.98 8.51
CA GLU A 55 7.40 -6.05 7.05
C GLU A 55 8.19 -4.91 6.40
N LYS A 56 8.11 -3.69 6.94
CA LYS A 56 8.95 -2.57 6.52
C LYS A 56 10.44 -2.93 6.62
N GLN A 57 10.88 -3.44 7.77
CA GLN A 57 12.27 -3.84 8.00
C GLN A 57 12.72 -4.93 7.02
N ARG A 58 11.85 -5.92 6.78
CA ARG A 58 12.12 -6.99 5.82
C ARG A 58 12.31 -6.45 4.39
N LEU A 59 11.43 -5.56 3.94
CA LEU A 59 11.50 -4.95 2.61
C LEU A 59 12.74 -4.08 2.45
N LEU A 60 13.07 -3.28 3.45
CA LEU A 60 14.27 -2.45 3.44
C LEU A 60 15.56 -3.28 3.41
N GLY A 61 15.60 -4.36 4.19
CA GLY A 61 16.73 -5.30 4.19
C GLY A 61 16.93 -6.00 2.83
N GLN A 62 15.85 -6.29 2.11
CA GLN A 62 15.91 -6.89 0.78
C GLN A 62 16.31 -5.91 -0.32
N ALA A 63 15.88 -4.66 -0.20
CA ALA A 63 16.14 -3.64 -1.21
C ALA A 63 17.57 -3.05 -1.15
N GLY A 64 18.30 -3.30 -0.06
CA GLY A 64 19.64 -2.70 0.13
C GLY A 64 19.63 -1.16 0.19
N VAL A 65 18.47 -0.57 0.42
CA VAL A 65 18.27 0.88 0.38
C VAL A 65 18.29 1.43 1.80
N ASN A 66 19.20 2.37 2.06
CA ASN A 66 19.10 3.24 3.22
C ASN A 66 17.92 4.19 3.02
N VAL A 67 16.79 3.89 3.64
CA VAL A 67 15.65 4.80 3.66
C VAL A 67 15.84 5.77 4.82
N ASP A 68 15.87 7.04 4.48
CA ASP A 68 15.83 8.10 5.48
C ASP A 68 14.55 7.98 6.31
N GLU A 69 14.68 7.62 7.59
CA GLU A 69 13.56 7.44 8.50
C GLU A 69 12.89 8.77 8.90
N THR A 70 13.49 9.91 8.57
CA THR A 70 12.90 11.25 8.78
C THR A 70 11.70 11.53 7.86
N SER A 71 11.30 10.57 7.10
CA SER A 71 10.25 10.60 6.11
C SER A 71 8.85 10.83 6.70
N PRO A 72 8.00 11.55 5.96
CA PRO A 72 6.78 12.13 6.49
C PRO A 72 5.73 11.10 6.93
N ARG A 73 4.91 11.55 7.84
CA ARG A 73 3.76 11.02 8.59
C ARG A 73 2.86 9.95 7.93
N PHE A 74 3.13 9.48 6.71
CA PHE A 74 2.23 8.60 5.93
C PHE A 74 2.87 7.33 5.38
N GLN A 75 4.08 6.99 5.78
CA GLN A 75 4.78 5.82 5.23
C GLN A 75 4.11 4.49 5.58
N ASN A 76 3.41 4.41 6.70
CA ASN A 76 2.78 3.17 7.13
C ASN A 76 1.73 2.63 6.16
N TRP A 77 1.06 3.47 5.38
CA TRP A 77 0.11 3.00 4.39
C TRP A 77 0.77 2.30 3.20
N ASN A 78 2.00 2.67 2.83
CA ASN A 78 2.75 2.00 1.78
C ASN A 78 3.10 0.55 2.15
N HIS A 79 3.31 0.27 3.43
CA HIS A 79 3.71 -1.06 3.91
C HIS A 79 2.51 -1.94 4.28
N ALA A 80 1.34 -1.37 4.51
CA ALA A 80 0.16 -2.12 4.88
C ALA A 80 -0.22 -3.24 3.90
N PRO A 81 -0.19 -3.03 2.57
CA PRO A 81 -0.50 -4.08 1.60
C PRO A 81 0.48 -5.25 1.60
N PHE A 82 1.69 -5.05 2.13
CA PHE A 82 2.70 -6.10 2.24
C PHE A 82 2.66 -6.78 3.62
N ALA A 83 2.16 -6.11 4.65
CA ALA A 83 1.99 -6.69 5.98
C ALA A 83 0.75 -7.59 6.09
N TYR A 84 -0.32 -7.21 5.40
CA TYR A 84 -1.59 -7.92 5.43
C TYR A 84 -1.92 -8.47 4.04
N SER A 85 -2.15 -9.79 3.96
CA SER A 85 -2.66 -10.38 2.73
C SER A 85 -4.10 -9.98 2.51
N ASN A 86 -4.42 -9.65 1.25
CA ASN A 86 -5.81 -9.49 0.83
C ASN A 86 -6.37 -10.88 0.47
N PRO A 87 -7.38 -11.40 1.19
CA PRO A 87 -7.93 -12.71 0.90
C PRO A 87 -8.58 -12.82 -0.50
N GLU A 88 -8.96 -11.69 -1.10
CA GLU A 88 -9.48 -11.64 -2.47
C GLU A 88 -8.38 -11.48 -3.54
N GLY A 89 -7.15 -11.34 -3.11
CA GLY A 89 -6.04 -11.01 -4.01
C GLY A 89 -6.03 -9.56 -4.47
N SER A 90 -5.23 -9.31 -5.48
CA SER A 90 -5.15 -8.03 -6.19
C SER A 90 -5.86 -8.14 -7.55
N TRP A 91 -5.82 -7.08 -8.33
CA TRP A 91 -6.34 -7.10 -9.69
C TRP A 91 -5.55 -8.04 -10.61
N PHE A 92 -4.25 -8.19 -10.35
CA PHE A 92 -3.33 -8.97 -11.18
C PHE A 92 -2.86 -10.26 -10.52
N PHE A 93 -2.93 -10.37 -9.19
CA PHE A 93 -2.35 -11.47 -8.45
C PHE A 93 -3.35 -12.08 -7.47
N GLY A 94 -3.24 -13.39 -7.27
CA GLY A 94 -4.00 -14.10 -6.24
C GLY A 94 -3.61 -13.69 -4.81
N PRO A 95 -4.31 -14.22 -3.80
CA PRO A 95 -4.19 -13.79 -2.39
C PRO A 95 -2.82 -14.09 -1.78
N LEU A 96 -2.01 -14.94 -2.38
CA LEU A 96 -0.68 -15.27 -1.87
C LEU A 96 0.38 -14.22 -2.20
N ILE A 97 0.14 -13.39 -3.22
CA ILE A 97 1.09 -12.35 -3.64
C ILE A 97 0.62 -11.01 -3.09
N ARG A 98 1.43 -10.46 -2.19
CA ARG A 98 1.18 -9.16 -1.59
C ARG A 98 1.75 -8.07 -2.47
N CYS A 99 0.93 -7.11 -2.85
CA CYS A 99 1.33 -6.01 -3.71
C CYS A 99 0.60 -4.71 -3.35
N LEU A 100 1.22 -3.60 -3.70
CA LEU A 100 0.61 -2.29 -3.66
C LEU A 100 0.09 -1.95 -5.05
N GLU A 101 -1.23 -1.81 -5.20
CA GLU A 101 -1.86 -1.42 -6.44
C GLU A 101 -2.07 0.09 -6.48
N MET A 102 -1.59 0.71 -7.52
CA MET A 102 -1.74 2.15 -7.78
C MET A 102 -2.07 2.39 -9.24
N SER A 103 -2.65 3.54 -9.54
CA SER A 103 -3.00 3.95 -10.89
C SER A 103 -2.32 5.26 -11.25
N GLN A 104 -1.98 5.45 -12.53
CA GLN A 104 -1.36 6.68 -13.01
C GLN A 104 -2.33 7.87 -13.04
N ASP A 105 -3.62 7.61 -13.13
CA ASP A 105 -4.62 8.68 -13.07
C ASP A 105 -5.66 8.47 -11.96
N LYS A 106 -6.29 9.58 -11.55
CA LYS A 106 -7.23 9.61 -10.44
C LYS A 106 -8.54 8.89 -10.77
N GLN A 107 -9.00 8.95 -12.01
CA GLN A 107 -10.26 8.34 -12.41
C GLN A 107 -10.13 6.81 -12.44
N THR A 108 -9.02 6.30 -12.93
CA THR A 108 -8.69 4.87 -12.87
C THR A 108 -8.59 4.39 -11.43
N ALA A 109 -7.89 5.14 -10.56
CA ALA A 109 -7.82 4.82 -9.13
C ALA A 109 -9.21 4.75 -8.48
N LEU A 110 -10.09 5.69 -8.80
CA LEU A 110 -11.47 5.71 -8.33
C LEU A 110 -12.25 4.50 -8.87
N ALA A 111 -12.22 4.26 -10.18
CA ALA A 111 -12.95 3.17 -10.82
C ALA A 111 -12.53 1.79 -10.25
N VAL A 112 -11.24 1.54 -10.11
CA VAL A 112 -10.71 0.31 -9.50
C VAL A 112 -11.20 0.15 -8.07
N SER A 113 -11.17 1.24 -7.28
CA SER A 113 -11.63 1.21 -5.89
C SER A 113 -13.13 0.94 -5.78
N VAL A 114 -13.96 1.59 -6.59
CA VAL A 114 -15.41 1.39 -6.65
C VAL A 114 -15.72 -0.07 -7.01
N THR A 115 -15.17 -0.57 -8.12
CA THR A 115 -15.42 -1.94 -8.59
C THR A 115 -15.06 -2.99 -7.53
N LYS A 116 -13.95 -2.82 -6.82
CA LYS A 116 -13.56 -3.73 -5.74
C LYS A 116 -14.56 -3.72 -4.59
N ARG A 117 -15.03 -2.55 -4.18
CA ARG A 117 -16.00 -2.40 -3.09
C ARG A 117 -17.37 -2.93 -3.47
N GLU A 118 -17.84 -2.65 -4.65
CA GLU A 118 -19.09 -3.21 -5.17
C GLU A 118 -19.03 -4.74 -5.23
N ARG A 119 -17.95 -5.31 -5.77
CA ARG A 119 -17.75 -6.77 -5.80
C ARG A 119 -17.75 -7.38 -4.40
N PHE A 120 -17.14 -6.72 -3.42
CA PHE A 120 -17.15 -7.16 -2.03
C PHE A 120 -18.58 -7.09 -1.45
N LEU A 121 -19.26 -5.96 -1.59
CA LEU A 121 -20.59 -5.74 -1.02
C LEU A 121 -21.64 -6.64 -1.64
N LEU A 122 -21.54 -6.97 -2.94
CA LEU A 122 -22.43 -7.92 -3.61
C LEU A 122 -22.40 -9.33 -3.00
N ARG A 123 -21.37 -9.67 -2.24
CA ARG A 123 -21.24 -10.96 -1.54
C ARG A 123 -21.72 -10.88 -0.10
N THR A 124 -22.22 -9.75 0.34
CA THR A 124 -22.75 -9.53 1.68
C THR A 124 -24.26 -9.33 1.61
N THR A 125 -24.92 -9.44 2.75
CA THR A 125 -26.36 -9.10 2.90
C THR A 125 -26.55 -7.66 3.38
N GLU A 126 -25.49 -6.86 3.37
CA GLU A 126 -25.53 -5.49 3.82
C GLU A 126 -26.30 -4.60 2.86
N THR A 127 -27.00 -3.63 3.41
CA THR A 127 -27.62 -2.55 2.64
C THR A 127 -26.55 -1.65 2.02
N PRO A 128 -26.81 -0.96 0.90
CA PRO A 128 -25.89 0.00 0.33
C PRO A 128 -25.46 1.04 1.36
N ILE A 129 -24.15 1.20 1.53
CA ILE A 129 -23.53 2.14 2.47
C ILE A 129 -22.60 3.11 1.75
N GLY A 130 -22.54 4.34 2.25
CA GLY A 130 -21.52 5.29 1.83
C GLY A 130 -20.19 4.99 2.51
N LEU A 131 -19.12 4.98 1.74
CA LEU A 131 -17.76 4.77 2.25
C LEU A 131 -16.95 6.07 2.10
N ASP A 132 -16.50 6.63 3.24
CA ASP A 132 -15.55 7.74 3.20
C ASP A 132 -14.17 7.23 2.77
N MET A 133 -13.70 7.76 1.65
CA MET A 133 -12.44 7.36 1.04
C MET A 133 -11.47 8.54 1.00
N ARG A 134 -10.20 8.23 1.06
CA ARG A 134 -9.12 9.19 0.86
C ARG A 134 -8.26 8.78 -0.32
N MET A 135 -8.03 9.74 -1.21
CA MET A 135 -7.05 9.58 -2.28
C MET A 135 -5.69 10.03 -1.80
N LEU A 136 -4.72 9.15 -1.94
CA LEU A 136 -3.31 9.42 -1.68
C LEU A 136 -2.56 9.40 -3.01
N SER A 137 -1.51 10.21 -3.11
CA SER A 137 -0.61 10.23 -4.25
C SER A 137 0.82 9.93 -3.80
N ARG A 138 1.56 9.24 -4.66
CA ARG A 138 2.97 8.92 -4.43
C ARG A 138 3.76 9.03 -5.71
N ARG A 139 4.89 9.71 -5.66
CA ARG A 139 5.87 9.62 -6.74
C ARG A 139 6.56 8.26 -6.67
N VAL A 140 6.55 7.54 -7.77
CA VAL A 140 7.28 6.28 -7.96
C VAL A 140 8.38 6.55 -8.97
N HIS A 141 9.60 6.19 -8.64
CA HIS A 141 10.74 6.31 -9.54
C HIS A 141 11.63 5.08 -9.42
N GLY A 142 12.19 4.65 -10.54
CA GLY A 142 13.10 3.50 -10.64
C GLY A 142 12.88 2.71 -11.89
N SER A 143 13.71 1.68 -12.05
CA SER A 143 13.63 0.71 -13.13
C SER A 143 12.73 -0.44 -12.73
N PHE A 144 11.73 -0.72 -13.53
CA PHE A 144 10.73 -1.75 -13.27
C PHE A 144 10.67 -2.75 -14.42
N LEU A 145 10.37 -3.99 -14.10
CA LEU A 145 10.07 -5.00 -15.11
C LEU A 145 8.64 -4.78 -15.62
N ASP A 146 8.51 -4.59 -16.94
CA ASP A 146 7.20 -4.46 -17.57
C ASP A 146 6.59 -5.84 -17.79
N ALA A 147 5.51 -6.12 -17.08
CA ALA A 147 4.76 -7.36 -17.18
C ALA A 147 3.56 -7.28 -18.14
N ARG A 148 3.37 -6.15 -18.83
CA ARG A 148 2.28 -6.01 -19.81
C ARG A 148 2.52 -6.95 -21.01
N GLY A 149 1.48 -7.64 -21.42
CA GLY A 149 1.55 -8.55 -22.57
C GLY A 149 2.08 -9.95 -22.26
N LEU A 150 2.32 -10.28 -21.01
CA LEU A 150 2.56 -11.64 -20.57
C LEU A 150 1.21 -12.34 -20.42
N SER A 151 0.93 -13.26 -21.31
CA SER A 151 -0.27 -14.11 -21.32
C SER A 151 0.07 -15.54 -20.89
#